data_8aced4486e4ddf8fac3bd6c9d50ce694
#
_entry.id   8aced4486e4ddf8fac3bd6c9d50ce694
#
_cell.length_a   1.000
_cell.length_b   1.000
_cell.length_c   1.000
_cell.angle_alpha   90.00
_cell.angle_beta   90.00
_cell.angle_gamma   90.00
#
_symmetry.space_group_name_H-M   'P 1'
#
loop_
_entity.id
_entity.type
_entity.pdbx_description
1 polymer ?
#
loop_
_entity_poly.entity_id
_entity_poly.type
_entity_poly.pdbx_seq_one_letter_code
_entity_poly.pdbx_strand_id
1 'polypeptide(L)'
;METRTVKASAMAACLGAFGRPPDAVLSGINSGPNTGHAILHSGTVGAALTAASFGVSALAVSIEVSDPMRWTTACALVEPSLDRLCAAPAGTVLNLNVPAVPLDPLPELRWARLDRFGSVRVAVGGTWEESLQMEYRSTGIELDPDSDTALLEQGFATVTAIEGIAEVAPDELPRSGADRRKLRAVLRHLPGNTPGDDGRVETHSFADEP
;
A
#
# COMPACT_ATOMS: atom_id res chain seq x y z
N MET A 1 -7.45 2.52 13.79
CA MET A 1 -8.31 3.71 13.57
C MET A 1 -7.63 4.83 12.78
N GLU A 2 -6.31 4.84 12.70
CA GLU A 2 -5.51 5.93 12.08
C GLU A 2 -5.54 5.97 10.55
N THR A 3 -5.61 4.83 9.88
CA THR A 3 -5.51 4.74 8.41
C THR A 3 -6.58 5.54 7.65
N ARG A 4 -7.79 5.64 8.19
CA ARG A 4 -8.87 6.44 7.58
C ARG A 4 -8.62 7.93 7.69
N THR A 5 -8.02 8.37 8.80
CA THR A 5 -7.76 9.79 9.10
C THR A 5 -6.71 10.36 8.15
N VAL A 6 -5.62 9.63 7.87
CA VAL A 6 -4.52 10.11 7.01
C VAL A 6 -4.98 10.32 5.57
N LYS A 7 -5.72 9.37 5.00
CA LYS A 7 -6.29 9.49 3.64
C LYS A 7 -7.29 10.66 3.55
N ALA A 8 -8.17 10.79 4.55
CA ALA A 8 -9.14 11.88 4.60
C ALA A 8 -8.47 13.26 4.73
N SER A 9 -7.37 13.35 5.50
CA SER A 9 -6.60 14.60 5.62
C SER A 9 -5.95 14.99 4.29
N ALA A 10 -5.35 14.05 3.57
CA ALA A 10 -4.78 14.30 2.26
C ALA A 10 -5.86 14.77 1.26
N MET A 11 -7.01 14.09 1.23
CA MET A 11 -8.15 14.49 0.40
C MET A 11 -8.63 15.89 0.74
N ALA A 12 -8.85 16.21 2.02
CA ALA A 12 -9.30 17.52 2.46
C ALA A 12 -8.32 18.64 2.07
N ALA A 13 -7.02 18.39 2.21
CA ALA A 13 -5.98 19.33 1.78
C ALA A 13 -6.02 19.58 0.27
N CYS A 14 -6.12 18.54 -0.54
CA CYS A 14 -6.20 18.65 -2.00
C CYS A 14 -7.48 19.37 -2.47
N LEU A 15 -8.57 19.24 -1.71
CA LEU A 15 -9.83 19.96 -1.94
C LEU A 15 -9.83 21.41 -1.43
N GLY A 16 -8.72 21.87 -0.84
CA GLY A 16 -8.60 23.25 -0.35
C GLY A 16 -9.26 23.52 1.00
N ALA A 17 -9.59 22.50 1.80
CA ALA A 17 -10.23 22.68 3.10
C ALA A 17 -9.37 23.47 4.10
N PHE A 18 -8.06 23.54 3.87
CA PHE A 18 -7.09 24.25 4.72
C PHE A 18 -6.46 25.47 4.02
N GLY A 19 -7.02 25.92 2.91
CA GLY A 19 -6.51 27.02 2.09
C GLY A 19 -6.16 26.58 0.68
N ARG A 20 -5.10 27.17 0.09
CA ARG A 20 -4.65 26.75 -1.26
C ARG A 20 -4.28 25.26 -1.27
N PRO A 21 -4.72 24.50 -2.27
CA PRO A 21 -4.27 23.12 -2.46
C PRO A 21 -2.74 23.01 -2.46
N PRO A 22 -2.17 21.91 -1.92
CA PRO A 22 -0.72 21.76 -1.85
C PRO A 22 -0.12 21.51 -3.23
N ASP A 23 1.14 21.92 -3.43
CA ASP A 23 1.93 21.62 -4.62
C ASP A 23 2.48 20.18 -4.59
N ALA A 24 2.66 19.62 -3.41
CA ALA A 24 3.02 18.22 -3.17
C ALA A 24 2.54 17.76 -1.78
N VAL A 25 2.37 16.45 -1.61
CA VAL A 25 1.99 15.84 -0.33
C VAL A 25 3.10 14.91 0.16
N LEU A 26 3.57 15.14 1.39
CA LEU A 26 4.45 14.22 2.10
C LEU A 26 3.64 13.46 3.14
N SER A 27 3.67 12.12 3.07
CA SER A 27 2.97 11.25 4.00
C SER A 27 3.97 10.39 4.77
N GLY A 28 3.99 10.48 6.07
CA GLY A 28 4.91 9.74 6.93
C GLY A 28 5.46 10.63 8.04
N ILE A 29 6.49 10.19 8.77
CA ILE A 29 7.30 8.98 8.54
C ILE A 29 6.63 7.81 9.26
N ASN A 30 6.37 6.72 8.54
CA ASN A 30 5.80 5.50 9.09
C ASN A 30 6.87 4.64 9.77
N SER A 31 6.56 4.13 10.96
CA SER A 31 7.36 3.10 11.64
C SER A 31 6.99 1.72 11.08
N GLY A 32 7.89 1.15 10.33
CA GLY A 32 7.74 -0.10 9.58
C GLY A 32 7.73 0.14 8.08
N PRO A 33 8.43 -0.70 7.29
CA PRO A 33 8.52 -0.54 5.85
C PRO A 33 7.17 -0.78 5.17
N ASN A 34 6.95 -0.08 4.07
CA ASN A 34 5.84 -0.29 3.16
C ASN A 34 6.40 -0.78 1.82
N THR A 35 6.68 -2.07 1.69
CA THR A 35 7.26 -2.71 0.51
C THR A 35 6.32 -3.72 -0.11
N GLY A 36 6.53 -4.04 -1.37
CA GLY A 36 5.75 -5.02 -2.10
C GLY A 36 4.24 -4.72 -2.08
N HIS A 37 3.43 -5.73 -2.29
CA HIS A 37 1.96 -5.58 -2.32
C HIS A 37 1.34 -5.19 -0.95
N ALA A 38 2.10 -5.23 0.16
CA ALA A 38 1.62 -4.76 1.46
C ALA A 38 1.26 -3.27 1.46
N ILE A 39 1.76 -2.48 0.50
CA ILE A 39 1.38 -1.08 0.28
C ILE A 39 -0.14 -0.88 0.17
N LEU A 40 -0.89 -1.88 -0.31
CA LEU A 40 -2.35 -1.83 -0.41
C LEU A 40 -3.03 -1.60 0.94
N HIS A 41 -2.41 -2.03 2.03
CA HIS A 41 -2.93 -1.88 3.39
C HIS A 41 -2.36 -0.67 4.13
N SER A 42 -1.40 0.04 3.51
CA SER A 42 -0.73 1.19 4.10
C SER A 42 -1.61 2.44 4.11
N GLY A 43 -1.70 3.07 5.27
CA GLY A 43 -2.31 4.40 5.39
C GLY A 43 -1.42 5.48 4.77
N THR A 44 -0.10 5.35 4.97
CA THR A 44 0.93 6.28 4.48
C THR A 44 0.96 6.32 2.96
N VAL A 45 1.08 5.14 2.31
CA VAL A 45 1.04 5.06 0.85
C VAL A 45 -0.34 5.43 0.32
N GLY A 46 -1.41 5.01 1.01
CA GLY A 46 -2.78 5.34 0.61
C GLY A 46 -3.08 6.84 0.65
N ALA A 47 -2.45 7.62 1.54
CA ALA A 47 -2.59 9.08 1.54
C ALA A 47 -1.86 9.71 0.35
N ALA A 48 -0.67 9.22 0.01
CA ALA A 48 0.06 9.65 -1.17
C ALA A 48 -0.71 9.35 -2.47
N LEU A 49 -1.26 8.14 -2.60
CA LEU A 49 -2.11 7.75 -3.73
C LEU A 49 -3.41 8.59 -3.80
N THR A 50 -3.97 8.96 -2.64
CA THR A 50 -5.11 9.87 -2.58
C THR A 50 -4.75 11.23 -3.15
N ALA A 51 -3.60 11.81 -2.79
CA ALA A 51 -3.15 13.08 -3.37
C ALA A 51 -2.97 12.99 -4.90
N ALA A 52 -2.36 11.90 -5.37
CA ALA A 52 -2.18 11.67 -6.81
C ALA A 52 -3.49 11.60 -7.59
N SER A 53 -4.56 11.08 -6.98
CA SER A 53 -5.90 11.07 -7.61
C SER A 53 -6.48 12.47 -7.86
N PHE A 54 -5.92 13.50 -7.19
CA PHE A 54 -6.20 14.92 -7.43
C PHE A 54 -5.15 15.61 -8.31
N GLY A 55 -4.23 14.85 -8.91
CA GLY A 55 -3.14 15.39 -9.74
C GLY A 55 -1.97 15.98 -8.94
N VAL A 56 -1.95 15.81 -7.61
CA VAL A 56 -0.90 16.32 -6.72
C VAL A 56 0.16 15.23 -6.52
N SER A 57 1.42 15.53 -6.88
CA SER A 57 2.54 14.60 -6.65
C SER A 57 2.75 14.34 -5.17
N ALA A 58 3.17 13.11 -4.80
CA ALA A 58 3.30 12.76 -3.40
C ALA A 58 4.48 11.83 -3.10
N LEU A 59 5.05 11.99 -1.89
CA LEU A 59 6.11 11.15 -1.35
C LEU A 59 5.57 10.45 -0.08
N ALA A 60 5.50 9.12 -0.12
CA ALA A 60 5.29 8.29 1.06
C ALA A 60 6.65 7.93 1.66
N VAL A 61 6.82 8.10 2.98
CA VAL A 61 8.09 7.85 3.68
C VAL A 61 7.88 6.84 4.78
N SER A 62 8.68 5.79 4.78
CA SER A 62 8.68 4.73 5.79
C SER A 62 10.11 4.37 6.19
N ILE A 63 10.29 3.94 7.42
CA ILE A 63 11.58 3.46 7.95
C ILE A 63 11.39 2.13 8.68
N GLU A 64 12.37 1.24 8.56
CA GLU A 64 12.38 0.00 9.34
C GLU A 64 12.35 0.28 10.85
N VAL A 65 11.72 -0.63 11.58
CA VAL A 65 11.61 -0.52 13.04
C VAL A 65 12.96 -0.78 13.70
N SER A 66 13.35 0.08 14.63
CA SER A 66 14.53 -0.09 15.47
C SER A 66 14.29 0.55 16.85
N ASP A 67 15.08 0.15 17.83
CA ASP A 67 15.07 0.78 19.14
C ASP A 67 16.49 1.24 19.50
N PRO A 68 16.74 2.56 19.60
CA PRO A 68 15.84 3.67 19.26
C PRO A 68 15.61 3.81 17.76
N MET A 69 14.45 4.41 17.39
CA MET A 69 14.10 4.69 15.99
C MET A 69 15.07 5.69 15.33
N ARG A 70 15.43 5.42 14.08
CA ARG A 70 16.42 6.20 13.29
C ARG A 70 15.79 7.30 12.43
N TRP A 71 14.86 8.07 12.98
CA TRP A 71 14.10 9.11 12.25
C TRP A 71 14.97 10.08 11.46
N THR A 72 16.15 10.46 12.00
CA THR A 72 17.09 11.38 11.35
C THR A 72 17.63 10.84 10.03
N THR A 73 17.84 9.52 9.92
CA THR A 73 18.28 8.86 8.69
C THR A 73 17.19 8.95 7.62
N ALA A 74 15.92 8.73 8.01
CA ALA A 74 14.80 8.91 7.09
C ALA A 74 14.66 10.37 6.63
N CYS A 75 14.74 11.33 7.56
CA CYS A 75 14.65 12.75 7.22
C CYS A 75 15.74 13.19 6.22
N ALA A 76 16.96 12.67 6.35
CA ALA A 76 18.05 13.01 5.44
C ALA A 76 17.84 12.52 4.00
N LEU A 77 16.97 11.52 3.80
CA LEU A 77 16.65 10.98 2.48
C LEU A 77 15.40 11.59 1.85
N VAL A 78 14.68 12.44 2.58
CA VAL A 78 13.49 13.14 2.04
C VAL A 78 13.89 14.09 0.93
N GLU A 79 14.89 14.94 1.14
CA GLU A 79 15.31 15.95 0.16
C GLU A 79 15.72 15.33 -1.19
N PRO A 80 16.65 14.36 -1.27
CA PRO A 80 17.01 13.74 -2.54
C PRO A 80 15.85 12.94 -3.18
N SER A 81 14.85 12.53 -2.39
CA SER A 81 13.64 11.90 -2.92
C SER A 81 12.66 12.92 -3.48
N LEU A 82 12.57 14.12 -2.87
CA LEU A 82 11.77 15.22 -3.40
C LEU A 82 12.35 15.77 -4.71
N ASP A 83 13.67 15.84 -4.85
CA ASP A 83 14.31 16.22 -6.11
C ASP A 83 13.86 15.28 -7.26
N ARG A 84 13.82 13.97 -6.99
CA ARG A 84 13.32 12.98 -7.93
C ARG A 84 11.82 13.16 -8.23
N LEU A 85 11.03 13.47 -7.21
CA LEU A 85 9.59 13.71 -7.36
C LEU A 85 9.32 14.97 -8.20
N CYS A 86 10.09 16.05 -7.97
CA CYS A 86 9.97 17.30 -8.71
C CYS A 86 10.38 17.15 -10.20
N ALA A 87 11.27 16.20 -10.50
CA ALA A 87 11.66 15.88 -11.87
C ALA A 87 10.67 14.94 -12.59
N ALA A 88 9.74 14.32 -11.85
CA ALA A 88 8.76 13.39 -12.38
C ALA A 88 7.51 14.11 -12.91
N PRO A 89 6.69 13.46 -13.75
CA PRO A 89 5.39 14.00 -14.15
C PRO A 89 4.48 14.32 -12.97
N ALA A 90 3.61 15.32 -13.13
CA ALA A 90 2.62 15.67 -12.10
C ALA A 90 1.71 14.47 -11.77
N GLY A 91 1.36 14.33 -10.50
CA GLY A 91 0.58 13.19 -10.01
C GLY A 91 1.39 11.91 -9.75
N THR A 92 2.73 11.97 -9.88
CA THR A 92 3.59 10.84 -9.52
C THR A 92 3.57 10.59 -8.02
N VAL A 93 3.52 9.33 -7.62
CA VAL A 93 3.74 8.89 -6.24
C VAL A 93 5.09 8.19 -6.14
N LEU A 94 5.93 8.66 -5.23
CA LEU A 94 7.14 7.95 -4.82
C LEU A 94 6.95 7.34 -3.44
N ASN A 95 7.39 6.09 -3.28
CA ASN A 95 7.40 5.36 -2.02
C ASN A 95 8.85 5.16 -1.58
N LEU A 96 9.26 5.89 -0.55
CA LEU A 96 10.59 5.81 0.06
C LEU A 96 10.55 4.87 1.25
N ASN A 97 11.38 3.84 1.23
CA ASN A 97 11.65 2.98 2.37
C ASN A 97 13.12 3.10 2.79
N VAL A 98 13.36 3.31 4.08
CA VAL A 98 14.68 3.59 4.64
C VAL A 98 15.07 2.46 5.60
N PRO A 99 16.26 1.89 5.50
CA PRO A 99 16.74 0.89 6.46
C PRO A 99 17.03 1.54 7.82
N ALA A 100 16.91 0.76 8.90
CA ALA A 100 17.15 1.23 10.27
C ALA A 100 18.66 1.32 10.60
N VAL A 101 19.41 2.03 9.76
CA VAL A 101 20.86 2.21 9.93
C VAL A 101 21.20 3.61 10.47
N PRO A 102 22.40 3.81 11.04
CA PRO A 102 22.89 5.15 11.42
C PRO A 102 22.86 6.14 10.27
N LEU A 103 22.82 7.43 10.61
CA LEU A 103 22.87 8.52 9.64
C LEU A 103 24.22 8.59 8.88
N ASP A 104 25.29 8.16 9.52
CA ASP A 104 26.63 8.14 8.95
C ASP A 104 27.23 6.72 9.03
N PRO A 105 27.55 6.10 7.88
CA PRO A 105 27.31 6.60 6.53
C PRO A 105 25.82 6.55 6.15
N LEU A 106 25.37 7.58 5.40
CA LEU A 106 23.99 7.60 4.88
C LEU A 106 23.79 6.44 3.89
N PRO A 107 22.69 5.66 4.01
CA PRO A 107 22.45 4.56 3.08
C PRO A 107 22.24 5.07 1.66
N GLU A 108 22.77 4.34 0.69
CA GLU A 108 22.61 4.64 -0.73
C GLU A 108 21.13 4.57 -1.13
N LEU A 109 20.63 5.59 -1.83
CA LEU A 109 19.26 5.67 -2.32
C LEU A 109 19.14 5.08 -3.72
N ARG A 110 18.43 3.96 -3.85
CA ARG A 110 18.26 3.21 -5.10
C ARG A 110 16.83 3.24 -5.62
N TRP A 111 16.68 3.28 -6.93
CA TRP A 111 15.42 2.92 -7.56
C TRP A 111 15.17 1.42 -7.39
N ALA A 112 13.94 1.09 -7.03
CA ALA A 112 13.53 -0.29 -6.81
C ALA A 112 12.21 -0.60 -7.54
N ARG A 113 12.03 -1.85 -7.90
CA ARG A 113 10.75 -2.36 -8.38
C ARG A 113 9.89 -2.74 -7.19
N LEU A 114 8.59 -2.63 -7.34
CA LEU A 114 7.66 -3.12 -6.31
C LEU A 114 7.71 -4.65 -6.29
N ASP A 115 8.01 -5.25 -5.13
CA ASP A 115 7.96 -6.69 -4.97
C ASP A 115 6.53 -7.21 -5.16
N ARG A 116 6.38 -8.37 -5.77
CA ARG A 116 5.07 -8.98 -5.99
C ARG A 116 4.40 -9.45 -4.71
N PHE A 117 5.21 -9.95 -3.75
CA PHE A 117 4.67 -10.63 -2.57
C PHE A 117 5.11 -10.02 -1.23
N GLY A 118 6.25 -9.31 -1.22
CA GLY A 118 6.92 -8.90 0.02
C GLY A 118 7.53 -10.09 0.78
N SER A 119 8.48 -9.82 1.66
CA SER A 119 9.10 -10.84 2.53
C SER A 119 8.16 -11.33 3.63
N VAL A 120 7.08 -10.59 3.90
CA VAL A 120 6.20 -10.83 5.05
C VAL A 120 4.74 -10.87 4.60
N ARG A 121 4.01 -11.88 5.03
CA ARG A 121 2.56 -11.96 4.92
C ARG A 121 1.90 -11.77 6.28
N VAL A 122 0.76 -11.08 6.27
CA VAL A 122 -0.11 -11.01 7.43
C VAL A 122 -0.86 -12.33 7.52
N ALA A 123 -0.71 -13.02 8.64
CA ALA A 123 -1.49 -14.20 9.00
C ALA A 123 -2.43 -13.84 10.15
N VAL A 124 -3.62 -14.44 10.14
CA VAL A 124 -4.54 -14.33 11.27
C VAL A 124 -4.14 -15.39 12.30
N GLY A 125 -3.64 -14.93 13.46
CA GLY A 125 -3.38 -15.78 14.61
C GLY A 125 -4.47 -15.61 15.67
N GLY A 126 -5.05 -16.72 16.15
CA GLY A 126 -6.03 -16.68 17.25
C GLY A 126 -7.50 -16.87 16.83
N THR A 127 -8.32 -17.19 17.82
CA THR A 127 -9.77 -17.42 17.67
C THR A 127 -10.56 -16.13 17.89
N TRP A 128 -11.71 -16.02 17.25
CA TRP A 128 -12.56 -14.83 17.08
C TRP A 128 -13.16 -14.19 18.35
N GLU A 129 -12.90 -14.70 19.56
CA GLU A 129 -13.70 -14.28 20.71
C GLU A 129 -13.30 -12.98 21.40
N GLU A 130 -12.05 -12.48 21.27
CA GLU A 130 -11.66 -11.21 21.93
C GLU A 130 -10.73 -10.27 21.15
N SER A 131 -9.92 -10.77 20.23
CA SER A 131 -9.07 -9.91 19.36
C SER A 131 -8.55 -10.63 18.13
N LEU A 132 -8.51 -9.93 17.01
CA LEU A 132 -7.83 -10.38 15.80
C LEU A 132 -6.33 -10.07 15.94
N GLN A 133 -5.51 -11.08 16.19
CA GLN A 133 -4.05 -10.92 16.19
C GLN A 133 -3.54 -11.11 14.76
N MET A 134 -2.87 -10.09 14.24
CA MET A 134 -2.17 -10.17 12.96
C MET A 134 -0.71 -10.56 13.23
N GLU A 135 -0.31 -11.71 12.72
CA GLU A 135 1.06 -12.19 12.78
C GLU A 135 1.76 -11.92 11.45
N TYR A 136 2.97 -11.40 11.52
CA TYR A 136 3.83 -11.26 10.35
C TYR A 136 4.67 -12.53 10.19
N ARG A 137 4.48 -13.25 9.08
CA ARG A 137 5.23 -14.48 8.78
C ARG A 137 6.06 -14.28 7.52
N SER A 138 7.34 -14.69 7.59
CA SER A 138 8.17 -14.75 6.39
C SER A 138 7.53 -15.67 5.34
N THR A 139 7.53 -15.25 4.10
CA THR A 139 6.96 -16.02 2.99
C THR A 139 7.88 -17.15 2.54
N GLY A 140 9.19 -17.08 2.82
CA GLY A 140 10.20 -18.00 2.29
C GLY A 140 10.29 -17.99 0.75
N ILE A 141 9.69 -16.99 0.09
CA ILE A 141 9.73 -16.83 -1.37
C ILE A 141 11.01 -16.10 -1.71
N GLU A 142 11.69 -16.55 -2.76
CA GLU A 142 12.84 -15.86 -3.33
C GLU A 142 12.40 -14.51 -3.88
N LEU A 143 13.03 -13.43 -3.39
CA LEU A 143 12.72 -12.06 -3.78
C LEU A 143 13.41 -11.73 -5.11
N ASP A 144 12.77 -10.89 -5.91
CA ASP A 144 13.42 -10.25 -7.05
C ASP A 144 14.57 -9.37 -6.49
N PRO A 145 15.84 -9.59 -6.91
CA PRO A 145 16.98 -8.87 -6.34
C PRO A 145 16.92 -7.34 -6.51
N ASP A 146 16.17 -6.84 -7.50
CA ASP A 146 15.96 -5.42 -7.75
C ASP A 146 14.67 -4.88 -7.10
N SER A 147 14.01 -5.68 -6.26
CA SER A 147 12.80 -5.27 -5.58
C SER A 147 13.07 -4.37 -4.38
N ASP A 148 12.08 -3.57 -4.02
CA ASP A 148 12.11 -2.69 -2.84
C ASP A 148 12.36 -3.46 -1.54
N THR A 149 11.80 -4.66 -1.42
CA THR A 149 12.02 -5.54 -0.27
C THR A 149 13.45 -6.07 -0.24
N ALA A 150 13.93 -6.63 -1.34
CA ALA A 150 15.28 -7.24 -1.39
C ALA A 150 16.40 -6.21 -1.19
N LEU A 151 16.27 -5.03 -1.80
CA LEU A 151 17.26 -3.96 -1.64
C LEU A 151 17.24 -3.36 -0.23
N LEU A 152 16.06 -3.23 0.39
CA LEU A 152 15.95 -2.77 1.76
C LEU A 152 16.62 -3.74 2.74
N GLU A 153 16.40 -5.07 2.59
CA GLU A 153 17.06 -6.10 3.38
C GLU A 153 18.60 -6.10 3.22
N GLN A 154 19.10 -5.60 2.08
CA GLN A 154 20.54 -5.40 1.86
C GLN A 154 21.07 -4.10 2.45
N GLY A 155 20.23 -3.29 3.09
CA GLY A 155 20.60 -2.02 3.73
C GLY A 155 20.58 -0.80 2.82
N PHE A 156 20.02 -0.89 1.63
CA PHE A 156 19.79 0.25 0.74
C PHE A 156 18.49 0.97 1.09
N ALA A 157 18.49 2.29 0.98
CA ALA A 157 17.23 3.02 0.93
C ALA A 157 16.61 2.86 -0.48
N THR A 158 15.30 2.63 -0.54
CA THR A 158 14.63 2.34 -1.80
C THR A 158 13.58 3.39 -2.15
N VAL A 159 13.53 3.77 -3.42
CA VAL A 159 12.45 4.58 -3.99
C VAL A 159 11.76 3.80 -5.09
N THR A 160 10.46 3.62 -4.96
CA THR A 160 9.60 2.97 -5.95
C THR A 160 8.57 3.98 -6.47
N ALA A 161 8.47 4.14 -7.78
CA ALA A 161 7.39 4.92 -8.37
C ALA A 161 6.13 4.03 -8.45
N ILE A 162 5.00 4.58 -7.99
CA ILE A 162 3.73 3.86 -7.90
C ILE A 162 2.66 4.64 -8.68
N GLU A 163 1.91 3.92 -9.49
CA GLU A 163 0.66 4.41 -10.05
C GLU A 163 -0.52 3.98 -9.19
N GLY A 164 -1.56 4.82 -9.13
CA GLY A 164 -2.71 4.57 -8.26
C GLY A 164 -3.62 3.46 -8.76
N ILE A 165 -4.52 3.80 -9.66
CA ILE A 165 -5.48 2.87 -10.25
C ILE A 165 -5.17 2.77 -11.74
N ALA A 166 -4.90 1.55 -12.21
CA ALA A 166 -4.74 1.25 -13.62
C ALA A 166 -5.91 0.38 -14.09
N GLU A 167 -6.47 0.72 -15.25
CA GLU A 167 -7.41 -0.13 -15.96
C GLU A 167 -6.65 -1.22 -16.72
N VAL A 168 -7.16 -2.44 -16.67
CA VAL A 168 -6.66 -3.50 -17.55
C VAL A 168 -7.45 -3.45 -18.84
N ALA A 169 -6.76 -3.27 -19.96
CA ALA A 169 -7.42 -3.22 -21.26
C ALA A 169 -8.19 -4.53 -21.54
N PRO A 170 -9.43 -4.47 -22.06
CA PRO A 170 -10.27 -5.66 -22.27
C PRO A 170 -9.64 -6.71 -23.21
N ASP A 171 -8.73 -6.30 -24.09
CA ASP A 171 -7.98 -7.18 -24.99
C ASP A 171 -6.83 -7.93 -24.31
N GLU A 172 -6.35 -7.43 -23.18
CA GLU A 172 -5.39 -8.13 -22.32
C GLU A 172 -6.05 -9.21 -21.46
N LEU A 173 -7.38 -9.20 -21.33
CA LEU A 173 -8.11 -10.21 -20.60
C LEU A 173 -8.31 -11.46 -21.46
N PRO A 174 -8.12 -12.68 -20.90
CA PRO A 174 -8.36 -13.91 -21.66
C PRO A 174 -9.83 -13.94 -22.12
N ARG A 175 -10.03 -13.94 -23.43
CA ARG A 175 -11.35 -14.11 -24.04
C ARG A 175 -11.92 -15.46 -23.59
N SER A 176 -12.97 -15.42 -22.80
CA SER A 176 -13.77 -16.49 -22.20
C SER A 176 -13.32 -17.94 -22.54
N GLY A 177 -12.58 -18.50 -21.67
CA GLY A 177 -12.25 -19.91 -21.56
C GLY A 177 -12.15 -20.28 -20.08
N ALA A 178 -12.72 -19.39 -19.23
CA ALA A 178 -12.69 -19.60 -17.80
C ALA A 178 -13.26 -20.98 -17.51
N ASP A 179 -12.45 -21.84 -16.94
CA ASP A 179 -12.86 -23.15 -16.45
C ASP A 179 -13.97 -22.94 -15.41
N ARG A 180 -15.21 -22.97 -15.90
CA ARG A 180 -16.42 -22.81 -15.08
C ARG A 180 -16.44 -23.81 -13.91
N ARG A 181 -15.63 -24.88 -13.94
CA ARG A 181 -15.45 -25.82 -12.85
C ARG A 181 -14.72 -25.18 -11.68
N LYS A 182 -13.69 -24.36 -11.93
CA LYS A 182 -12.96 -23.61 -10.89
C LYS A 182 -13.88 -22.56 -10.25
N LEU A 183 -14.64 -21.83 -11.04
CA LEU A 183 -15.58 -20.84 -10.54
C LEU A 183 -16.69 -21.51 -9.69
N ARG A 184 -17.24 -22.64 -10.14
CA ARG A 184 -18.23 -23.42 -9.37
C ARG A 184 -17.64 -23.96 -8.07
N ALA A 185 -16.36 -24.35 -8.05
CA ALA A 185 -15.69 -24.81 -6.83
C ALA A 185 -15.57 -23.67 -5.81
N VAL A 186 -15.21 -22.45 -6.23
CA VAL A 186 -15.15 -21.26 -5.36
C VAL A 186 -16.55 -20.90 -4.84
N LEU A 187 -17.55 -20.87 -5.71
CA LEU A 187 -18.93 -20.51 -5.34
C LEU A 187 -19.57 -21.51 -4.36
N ARG A 188 -19.16 -22.78 -4.35
CA ARG A 188 -19.65 -23.79 -3.40
C ARG A 188 -19.16 -23.59 -1.96
N HIS A 189 -18.10 -22.80 -1.77
CA HIS A 189 -17.51 -22.53 -0.45
C HIS A 189 -17.91 -21.17 0.12
N LEU A 190 -18.77 -20.43 -0.56
CA LEU A 190 -19.33 -19.20 -0.02
C LEU A 190 -20.44 -19.56 1.00
N PRO A 191 -20.46 -18.93 2.19
CA PRO A 191 -21.52 -19.13 3.16
C PRO A 191 -22.87 -18.74 2.52
N GLY A 192 -23.86 -19.61 2.62
CA GLY A 192 -25.19 -19.43 2.01
C GLY A 192 -25.45 -20.22 0.73
N ASN A 193 -24.46 -20.94 0.17
CA ASN A 193 -24.64 -21.72 -1.07
C ASN A 193 -24.56 -23.24 -0.83
N THR A 194 -25.13 -23.75 0.26
CA THR A 194 -25.30 -25.18 0.49
C THR A 194 -26.49 -25.69 -0.31
N PRO A 195 -26.38 -26.81 -1.05
CA PRO A 195 -27.51 -27.41 -1.73
C PRO A 195 -28.53 -27.92 -0.70
N GLY A 196 -29.65 -27.22 -0.54
CA GLY A 196 -30.71 -27.62 0.37
C GLY A 196 -31.50 -26.50 1.04
N ASP A 197 -31.09 -25.27 0.87
CA ASP A 197 -31.88 -24.13 1.35
C ASP A 197 -32.61 -23.51 0.16
N ASP A 198 -33.92 -23.62 0.14
CA ASP A 198 -34.79 -23.05 -0.88
C ASP A 198 -34.75 -21.53 -0.77
N GLY A 199 -33.73 -20.95 -1.40
CA GLY A 199 -33.35 -19.55 -1.32
C GLY A 199 -34.46 -18.58 -1.68
N ARG A 200 -35.23 -18.13 -0.69
CA ARG A 200 -35.84 -16.82 -0.74
C ARG A 200 -34.80 -15.78 -0.32
N VAL A 201 -34.20 -15.15 -1.29
CA VAL A 201 -33.44 -13.93 -1.06
C VAL A 201 -34.46 -12.84 -0.71
N GLU A 202 -34.53 -12.48 0.57
CA GLU A 202 -35.20 -11.24 0.98
C GLU A 202 -34.37 -10.08 0.51
N THR A 203 -34.80 -9.44 -0.55
CA THR A 203 -34.30 -8.15 -0.99
C THR A 203 -34.77 -7.10 -0.01
N HIS A 204 -33.91 -6.68 0.93
CA HIS A 204 -34.15 -5.46 1.68
C HIS A 204 -33.99 -4.27 0.73
N SER A 205 -35.13 -3.74 0.31
CA SER A 205 -35.28 -2.44 -0.32
C SER A 205 -34.90 -1.37 0.71
N PHE A 206 -33.82 -0.64 0.48
CA PHE A 206 -33.60 0.63 1.12
C PHE A 206 -34.60 1.63 0.50
N ALA A 207 -35.78 1.72 1.09
CA ALA A 207 -36.72 2.79 0.82
C ALA A 207 -36.42 3.94 1.79
N ASP A 208 -36.36 5.13 1.20
CA ASP A 208 -36.25 6.44 1.78
C ASP A 208 -36.99 6.62 3.11
N GLU A 209 -36.29 7.19 4.09
CA GLU A 209 -36.95 7.93 5.16
C GLU A 209 -36.62 9.44 5.03
N PRO A 210 -37.59 10.30 5.41
CA PRO A 210 -37.67 11.73 5.06
C PRO A 210 -36.66 12.64 5.75
#